data_e70f34491a0aa09000dbc5c1dbc8d87a
#
_entry.id   e70f34491a0aa09000dbc5c1dbc8d87a
#
_cell.length_a   1.000
_cell.length_b   1.000
_cell.length_c   1.000
_cell.angle_alpha   90.00
_cell.angle_beta   90.00
_cell.angle_gamma   90.00
#
_symmetry.space_group_name_H-M   'P 1'
#
loop_
_entity.id
_entity.type
_entity.pdbx_description
1 polymer ?
#
loop_
_entity_poly.entity_id
_entity_poly.type
_entity_poly.pdbx_seq_one_letter_code
_entity_poly.pdbx_strand_id
1 'polypeptide(L)'
;MQHQPLQIEPIPAFEDNYIWLLHNTRDAIVIDPGDAAPVLASLKTKKLTLSAILITHHHADHIGGVASLLESYSVPVYAPSYEQFPFNHIAVTEGEIIDLTQFDLKFQVMWLPGHTLGHIAFVSEAYLFCGDVLFSAGCGRLFEGTPAQMLASLNRLKKLPADTQVYCTHEYTGKNIDFALTLEPENQALFDRKQAVSQLRKDNKPSLPSTIALELSTNPFLRCNQSSIIRHAEVTEADELTVFTKIRLLRNHY
;
A
#
# COMPACT_ATOMS: atom_id res chain seq x y z
N MET A 1 7.74 27.67 15.70
CA MET A 1 7.67 26.38 16.44
C MET A 1 8.53 25.42 15.65
N GLN A 2 9.48 24.72 16.26
CA GLN A 2 10.22 23.66 15.55
C GLN A 2 9.24 22.53 15.29
N HIS A 3 8.91 22.25 14.01
CA HIS A 3 8.15 21.08 13.65
C HIS A 3 8.96 19.84 14.05
N GLN A 4 8.37 19.02 14.87
CA GLN A 4 8.97 17.72 15.22
C GLN A 4 8.88 16.81 14.00
N PRO A 5 9.92 15.99 13.72
CA PRO A 5 9.91 15.14 12.53
C PRO A 5 8.73 14.16 12.57
N LEU A 6 8.07 14.02 11.44
CA LEU A 6 7.03 13.02 11.22
C LEU A 6 7.62 11.62 11.43
N GLN A 7 6.94 10.80 12.22
CA GLN A 7 7.23 9.38 12.39
C GLN A 7 6.13 8.56 11.73
N ILE A 8 6.51 7.49 11.03
CA ILE A 8 5.60 6.57 10.37
C ILE A 8 5.90 5.17 10.89
N GLU A 9 4.91 4.54 11.51
CA GLU A 9 5.06 3.24 12.15
C GLU A 9 3.93 2.29 11.73
N PRO A 10 4.21 1.00 11.52
CA PRO A 10 3.17 0.00 11.33
C PRO A 10 2.56 -0.40 12.66
N ILE A 11 1.25 -0.44 12.72
CA ILE A 11 0.49 -1.13 13.77
C ILE A 11 0.04 -2.47 13.20
N PRO A 12 0.59 -3.60 13.67
CA PRO A 12 0.14 -4.91 13.21
C PRO A 12 -1.34 -5.14 13.56
N ALA A 13 -2.10 -5.65 12.62
CA ALA A 13 -3.48 -6.04 12.76
C ALA A 13 -3.76 -7.34 12.00
N PHE A 14 -4.73 -8.11 12.45
CA PHE A 14 -5.07 -9.42 11.87
C PHE A 14 -3.85 -10.34 11.74
N GLU A 15 -3.73 -11.10 10.63
CA GLU A 15 -2.60 -12.00 10.38
C GLU A 15 -1.40 -11.30 9.74
N ASP A 16 -1.65 -10.36 8.82
CA ASP A 16 -0.61 -9.76 7.98
C ASP A 16 -0.84 -8.28 7.61
N ASN A 17 -1.89 -7.63 8.15
CA ASN A 17 -2.15 -6.22 7.88
C ASN A 17 -1.25 -5.29 8.71
N TYR A 18 -0.92 -4.16 8.11
CA TYR A 18 -0.36 -2.99 8.78
C TYR A 18 -1.31 -1.81 8.66
N ILE A 19 -1.80 -1.31 9.80
CA ILE A 19 -2.41 0.01 9.90
C ILE A 19 -1.27 1.00 10.03
N TRP A 20 -1.17 1.98 9.14
CA TRP A 20 -0.09 2.96 9.20
C TRP A 20 -0.42 4.09 10.15
N LEU A 21 0.42 4.27 11.19
CA LEU A 21 0.35 5.36 12.15
C LEU A 21 1.37 6.43 11.79
N LEU A 22 0.88 7.59 11.37
CA LEU A 22 1.69 8.78 11.13
C LEU A 22 1.53 9.69 12.34
N HIS A 23 2.63 10.08 12.98
CA HIS A 23 2.51 10.90 14.17
C HIS A 23 3.70 11.85 14.38
N ASN A 24 3.45 12.91 15.14
CA ASN A 24 4.44 13.73 15.80
C ASN A 24 4.45 13.38 17.30
N THR A 25 4.84 14.29 18.18
CA THR A 25 4.86 14.06 19.65
C THR A 25 3.49 14.16 20.31
N ARG A 26 2.43 14.58 19.59
CA ARG A 26 1.12 14.89 20.16
C ARG A 26 -0.02 14.33 19.34
N ASP A 27 0.03 14.52 18.04
CA ASP A 27 -1.07 14.25 17.13
C ASP A 27 -0.74 13.05 16.24
N ALA A 28 -1.77 12.30 15.82
CA ALA A 28 -1.63 11.12 14.98
C ALA A 28 -2.68 11.09 13.87
N ILE A 29 -2.32 10.47 12.76
CA ILE A 29 -3.19 10.08 11.67
C ILE A 29 -3.07 8.57 11.53
N VAL A 30 -4.15 7.88 11.22
CA VAL A 30 -4.13 6.47 10.85
C VAL A 30 -4.63 6.26 9.43
N ILE A 31 -4.00 5.33 8.73
CA ILE A 31 -4.40 4.95 7.37
C ILE A 31 -4.86 3.50 7.41
N ASP A 32 -6.04 3.25 6.84
CA ASP A 32 -6.70 1.95 6.74
C ASP A 32 -6.83 1.20 8.10
N PRO A 33 -7.48 1.80 9.11
CA PRO A 33 -7.65 1.17 10.41
C PRO A 33 -8.72 0.06 10.37
N GLY A 34 -8.36 -1.12 9.88
CA GLY A 34 -9.24 -2.29 9.83
C GLY A 34 -9.67 -2.79 11.21
N ASP A 35 -8.85 -2.56 12.23
CA ASP A 35 -9.14 -2.87 13.64
C ASP A 35 -8.84 -1.67 14.53
N ALA A 36 -9.82 -1.27 15.36
CA ALA A 36 -9.69 -0.16 16.29
C ALA A 36 -8.82 -0.49 17.51
N ALA A 37 -8.84 -1.73 17.99
CA ALA A 37 -8.21 -2.10 19.26
C ALA A 37 -6.69 -1.83 19.28
N PRO A 38 -5.89 -2.27 18.29
CA PRO A 38 -4.45 -1.99 18.28
C PRO A 38 -4.15 -0.51 18.05
N VAL A 39 -5.00 0.24 17.34
CA VAL A 39 -4.88 1.70 17.16
C VAL A 39 -5.05 2.40 18.50
N LEU A 40 -6.15 2.13 19.22
CA LEU A 40 -6.42 2.72 20.53
C LEU A 40 -5.31 2.42 21.55
N ALA A 41 -4.79 1.19 21.54
CA ALA A 41 -3.66 0.79 22.38
C ALA A 41 -2.39 1.59 22.06
N SER A 42 -2.07 1.77 20.78
CA SER A 42 -0.92 2.56 20.33
C SER A 42 -1.04 4.04 20.69
N LEU A 43 -2.21 4.65 20.43
CA LEU A 43 -2.48 6.05 20.79
C LEU A 43 -2.34 6.28 22.30
N LYS A 44 -2.90 5.39 23.12
CA LYS A 44 -2.81 5.45 24.57
C LYS A 44 -1.36 5.32 25.06
N THR A 45 -0.63 4.32 24.57
CA THR A 45 0.76 4.05 24.97
C THR A 45 1.68 5.21 24.63
N LYS A 46 1.51 5.79 23.45
CA LYS A 46 2.32 6.92 22.95
C LYS A 46 1.81 8.28 23.42
N LYS A 47 0.65 8.32 24.10
CA LYS A 47 -0.04 9.57 24.54
C LYS A 47 -0.35 10.50 23.37
N LEU A 48 -0.81 9.93 22.26
CA LEU A 48 -1.17 10.65 21.06
C LEU A 48 -2.68 10.89 20.97
N THR A 49 -3.06 11.98 20.31
CA THR A 49 -4.44 12.30 19.99
C THR A 49 -4.68 12.02 18.49
N LEU A 50 -5.68 11.22 18.17
CA LEU A 50 -6.07 11.02 16.76
C LEU A 50 -6.59 12.33 16.18
N SER A 51 -6.15 12.69 14.97
CA SER A 51 -6.49 13.94 14.27
C SER A 51 -7.20 13.71 12.94
N ALA A 52 -6.95 12.58 12.28
CA ALA A 52 -7.61 12.19 11.04
C ALA A 52 -7.50 10.69 10.78
N ILE A 53 -8.41 10.18 9.95
CA ILE A 53 -8.40 8.82 9.40
C ILE A 53 -8.39 8.94 7.87
N LEU A 54 -7.52 8.19 7.20
CA LEU A 54 -7.45 8.10 5.74
C LEU A 54 -7.77 6.69 5.30
N ILE A 55 -8.62 6.54 4.28
CA ILE A 55 -9.09 5.25 3.77
C ILE A 55 -8.76 5.13 2.29
N THR A 56 -8.11 4.03 1.90
CA THR A 56 -7.76 3.77 0.51
C THR A 56 -8.90 3.11 -0.27
N HIS A 57 -9.65 2.19 0.34
CA HIS A 57 -10.78 1.50 -0.27
C HIS A 57 -11.70 0.84 0.79
N HIS A 58 -12.81 0.22 0.36
CA HIS A 58 -13.92 -0.17 1.23
C HIS A 58 -13.81 -1.56 1.88
N HIS A 59 -12.76 -2.35 1.64
CA HIS A 59 -12.67 -3.69 2.23
C HIS A 59 -12.63 -3.66 3.76
N ALA A 60 -13.24 -4.67 4.38
CA ALA A 60 -13.47 -4.69 5.82
C ALA A 60 -12.18 -4.61 6.66
N ASP A 61 -11.09 -5.18 6.18
CA ASP A 61 -9.78 -5.16 6.83
C ASP A 61 -9.04 -3.81 6.71
N HIS A 62 -9.64 -2.82 5.99
CA HIS A 62 -9.18 -1.43 5.92
C HIS A 62 -10.10 -0.48 6.67
N ILE A 63 -11.38 -0.82 6.84
CA ILE A 63 -12.37 0.11 7.42
C ILE A 63 -13.02 -0.38 8.71
N GLY A 64 -12.85 -1.64 9.08
CA GLY A 64 -13.59 -2.28 10.18
C GLY A 64 -13.45 -1.60 11.54
N GLY A 65 -12.33 -0.92 11.79
CA GLY A 65 -12.07 -0.17 13.02
C GLY A 65 -12.62 1.25 13.03
N VAL A 66 -13.03 1.82 11.87
CA VAL A 66 -13.36 3.25 11.76
C VAL A 66 -14.51 3.65 12.68
N ALA A 67 -15.61 2.89 12.70
CA ALA A 67 -16.77 3.22 13.53
C ALA A 67 -16.41 3.31 15.02
N SER A 68 -15.67 2.32 15.53
CA SER A 68 -15.24 2.30 16.95
C SER A 68 -14.22 3.41 17.28
N LEU A 69 -13.38 3.82 16.33
CA LEU A 69 -12.51 4.98 16.51
C LEU A 69 -13.31 6.28 16.60
N LEU A 70 -14.37 6.42 15.78
CA LEU A 70 -15.25 7.60 15.79
C LEU A 70 -16.13 7.71 17.04
N GLU A 71 -16.39 6.61 17.76
CA GLU A 71 -17.01 6.66 19.09
C GLU A 71 -16.13 7.37 20.13
N SER A 72 -14.81 7.26 19.97
CA SER A 72 -13.82 7.83 20.90
C SER A 72 -13.24 9.17 20.45
N TYR A 73 -13.23 9.45 19.15
CA TYR A 73 -12.59 10.61 18.55
C TYR A 73 -13.50 11.27 17.50
N SER A 74 -13.76 12.56 17.66
CA SER A 74 -14.47 13.35 16.65
C SER A 74 -13.46 13.92 15.65
N VAL A 75 -13.12 13.15 14.62
CA VAL A 75 -12.09 13.49 13.64
C VAL A 75 -12.60 13.32 12.20
N PRO A 76 -12.03 14.04 11.22
CA PRO A 76 -12.36 13.83 9.83
C PRO A 76 -11.88 12.44 9.36
N VAL A 77 -12.70 11.80 8.53
CA VAL A 77 -12.36 10.61 7.77
C VAL A 77 -12.32 11.00 6.30
N TYR A 78 -11.20 10.81 5.63
CA TYR A 78 -11.05 11.02 4.19
C TYR A 78 -11.13 9.67 3.49
N ALA A 79 -12.03 9.53 2.53
CA ALA A 79 -12.26 8.27 1.81
C ALA A 79 -12.62 8.52 0.34
N PRO A 80 -12.39 7.54 -0.57
CA PRO A 80 -12.68 7.73 -1.99
C PRO A 80 -14.16 8.02 -2.25
N SER A 81 -14.44 9.03 -3.09
CA SER A 81 -15.81 9.36 -3.52
C SER A 81 -16.44 8.31 -4.44
N TYR A 82 -15.64 7.38 -4.92
CA TYR A 82 -16.03 6.33 -5.87
C TYR A 82 -16.57 5.07 -5.20
N GLU A 83 -16.59 5.02 -3.86
CA GLU A 83 -17.00 3.87 -3.06
C GLU A 83 -18.05 4.25 -2.00
N GLN A 84 -18.69 3.24 -1.41
CA GLN A 84 -19.70 3.40 -0.38
C GLN A 84 -19.13 3.01 0.99
N PHE A 85 -19.37 3.80 2.02
CA PHE A 85 -18.88 3.56 3.38
C PHE A 85 -20.01 3.63 4.40
N PRO A 86 -19.97 2.81 5.48
CA PRO A 86 -21.02 2.80 6.52
C PRO A 86 -20.83 3.92 7.56
N PHE A 87 -20.02 4.93 7.27
CA PHE A 87 -19.75 6.07 8.15
C PHE A 87 -19.67 7.38 7.36
N ASN A 88 -19.86 8.50 8.06
CA ASN A 88 -19.70 9.82 7.46
C ASN A 88 -18.22 10.09 7.15
N HIS A 89 -17.94 10.60 5.97
CA HIS A 89 -16.59 10.92 5.52
C HIS A 89 -16.55 12.14 4.61
N ILE A 90 -15.38 12.69 4.45
CA ILE A 90 -15.05 13.68 3.44
C ILE A 90 -14.66 12.88 2.20
N ALA A 91 -15.52 12.90 1.20
CA ALA A 91 -15.27 12.23 -0.07
C ALA A 91 -14.17 12.95 -0.83
N VAL A 92 -13.12 12.20 -1.26
CA VAL A 92 -12.00 12.75 -2.03
C VAL A 92 -11.88 12.09 -3.40
N THR A 93 -11.40 12.87 -4.38
CA THR A 93 -11.28 12.46 -5.78
C THR A 93 -9.86 12.61 -6.30
N GLU A 94 -9.62 12.10 -7.53
CA GLU A 94 -8.37 12.22 -8.26
C GLU A 94 -7.83 13.66 -8.24
N GLY A 95 -6.57 13.82 -7.84
CA GLY A 95 -5.83 15.08 -7.87
C GLY A 95 -6.09 16.01 -6.69
N GLU A 96 -7.08 15.73 -5.85
CA GLU A 96 -7.32 16.54 -4.64
C GLU A 96 -6.15 16.48 -3.67
N ILE A 97 -5.97 17.58 -2.93
CA ILE A 97 -4.91 17.71 -1.91
C ILE A 97 -5.56 17.68 -0.53
N ILE A 98 -5.15 16.72 0.29
CA ILE A 98 -5.45 16.70 1.72
C ILE A 98 -4.30 17.41 2.44
N ASP A 99 -4.60 18.58 3.02
CA ASP A 99 -3.62 19.37 3.77
C ASP A 99 -3.67 19.02 5.25
N LEU A 100 -2.62 18.41 5.73
CA LEU A 100 -2.41 17.98 7.11
C LEU A 100 -1.37 18.88 7.78
N THR A 101 -1.67 20.17 7.86
CA THR A 101 -0.77 21.26 8.26
C THR A 101 -0.07 20.99 9.59
N GLN A 102 -0.74 20.34 10.56
CA GLN A 102 -0.15 19.98 11.86
C GLN A 102 1.02 18.99 11.77
N PHE A 103 1.19 18.34 10.61
CA PHE A 103 2.27 17.41 10.33
C PHE A 103 3.25 17.93 9.27
N ASP A 104 3.02 19.15 8.76
CA ASP A 104 3.71 19.71 7.58
C ASP A 104 3.67 18.74 6.39
N LEU A 105 2.49 18.14 6.17
CA LEU A 105 2.28 17.07 5.22
C LEU A 105 1.07 17.36 4.32
N LYS A 106 1.27 17.17 3.03
CA LYS A 106 0.19 17.23 2.02
C LYS A 106 0.18 15.92 1.24
N PHE A 107 -1.00 15.34 1.12
CA PHE A 107 -1.22 14.20 0.25
C PHE A 107 -2.02 14.59 -0.98
N GLN A 108 -1.50 14.27 -2.14
CA GLN A 108 -2.28 14.21 -3.37
C GLN A 108 -2.99 12.87 -3.45
N VAL A 109 -4.26 12.90 -3.77
CA VAL A 109 -5.08 11.70 -4.00
C VAL A 109 -4.84 11.20 -5.43
N MET A 110 -4.52 9.92 -5.56
CA MET A 110 -4.43 9.21 -6.86
C MET A 110 -5.49 8.13 -6.93
N TRP A 111 -6.42 8.22 -7.90
CA TRP A 111 -7.37 7.14 -8.18
C TRP A 111 -6.67 6.04 -8.97
N LEU A 112 -6.70 4.83 -8.43
CA LEU A 112 -5.95 3.67 -8.92
C LEU A 112 -6.85 2.42 -8.99
N PRO A 113 -7.78 2.37 -9.94
CA PRO A 113 -8.69 1.24 -10.08
C PRO A 113 -7.94 -0.05 -10.45
N GLY A 114 -8.43 -1.18 -9.90
CA GLY A 114 -7.86 -2.50 -10.18
C GLY A 114 -8.25 -3.50 -9.11
N HIS A 115 -7.78 -3.33 -7.89
CA HIS A 115 -8.17 -4.14 -6.74
C HIS A 115 -9.66 -3.95 -6.42
N THR A 116 -10.07 -2.71 -6.14
CA THR A 116 -11.46 -2.24 -6.25
C THR A 116 -11.57 -1.20 -7.36
N LEU A 117 -12.77 -0.84 -7.78
CA LEU A 117 -12.98 0.20 -8.82
C LEU A 117 -12.74 1.60 -8.29
N GLY A 118 -12.99 1.81 -7.00
CA GLY A 118 -12.85 3.11 -6.37
C GLY A 118 -11.55 3.35 -5.63
N HIS A 119 -10.63 2.38 -5.62
CA HIS A 119 -9.39 2.44 -4.86
C HIS A 119 -8.58 3.71 -5.12
N ILE A 120 -8.09 4.35 -4.06
CA ILE A 120 -7.19 5.51 -4.12
C ILE A 120 -5.88 5.24 -3.38
N ALA A 121 -4.86 6.01 -3.69
CA ALA A 121 -3.64 6.12 -2.89
C ALA A 121 -3.42 7.56 -2.44
N PHE A 122 -2.69 7.72 -1.34
CA PHE A 122 -2.24 9.01 -0.81
C PHE A 122 -0.74 9.16 -1.10
N VAL A 123 -0.40 10.20 -1.85
CA VAL A 123 0.96 10.43 -2.34
C VAL A 123 1.47 11.79 -1.85
N SER A 124 2.65 11.80 -1.28
CA SER A 124 3.44 13.01 -1.00
C SER A 124 4.77 12.96 -1.76
N GLU A 125 5.63 13.95 -1.58
CA GLU A 125 6.97 13.94 -2.21
C GLU A 125 7.81 12.70 -1.82
N ALA A 126 7.68 12.24 -0.56
CA ALA A 126 8.51 11.15 -0.02
C ALA A 126 7.74 9.84 0.23
N TYR A 127 6.41 9.88 0.29
CA TYR A 127 5.60 8.77 0.80
C TYR A 127 4.47 8.42 -0.14
N LEU A 128 4.26 7.12 -0.33
CA LEU A 128 3.13 6.52 -1.03
C LEU A 128 2.41 5.53 -0.11
N PHE A 129 1.15 5.81 0.24
CA PHE A 129 0.26 4.86 0.91
C PHE A 129 -0.71 4.33 -0.13
N CYS A 130 -0.46 3.12 -0.60
CA CYS A 130 -1.11 2.55 -1.79
C CYS A 130 -2.13 1.46 -1.50
N GLY A 131 -2.45 1.22 -0.21
CA GLY A 131 -3.37 0.15 0.16
C GLY A 131 -3.03 -1.16 -0.53
N ASP A 132 -3.98 -1.66 -1.31
CA ASP A 132 -3.91 -2.95 -1.98
C ASP A 132 -3.68 -2.87 -3.50
N VAL A 133 -3.08 -1.80 -4.00
CA VAL A 133 -2.69 -1.70 -5.43
C VAL A 133 -1.29 -2.26 -5.66
N LEU A 134 -0.28 -1.71 -4.97
CA LEU A 134 1.11 -2.13 -5.09
C LEU A 134 1.56 -2.76 -3.78
N PHE A 135 2.07 -3.99 -3.83
CA PHE A 135 2.74 -4.66 -2.71
C PHE A 135 4.23 -4.79 -2.99
N SER A 136 5.03 -4.98 -1.93
CA SER A 136 6.45 -5.28 -2.14
C SER A 136 6.61 -6.59 -2.90
N ALA A 137 7.27 -6.50 -4.07
CA ALA A 137 7.43 -7.53 -5.08
C ALA A 137 6.10 -8.12 -5.60
N GLY A 138 4.99 -7.39 -5.52
CA GLY A 138 3.67 -7.88 -5.88
C GLY A 138 2.65 -6.78 -6.20
N CYS A 139 1.42 -7.18 -6.45
CA CYS A 139 0.26 -6.29 -6.55
C CYS A 139 -1.01 -6.96 -6.04
N GLY A 140 -2.04 -6.16 -5.77
CA GLY A 140 -3.34 -6.63 -5.31
C GLY A 140 -4.03 -7.60 -6.26
N ARG A 141 -4.90 -8.45 -5.69
CA ARG A 141 -5.83 -9.27 -6.47
C ARG A 141 -6.88 -8.37 -7.11
N LEU A 142 -7.37 -8.75 -8.28
CA LEU A 142 -8.46 -8.06 -8.97
C LEU A 142 -9.80 -8.62 -8.46
N PHE A 143 -10.51 -7.88 -7.61
CA PHE A 143 -11.85 -8.27 -7.17
C PHE A 143 -12.92 -7.61 -8.04
N GLU A 144 -12.73 -6.35 -8.42
CA GLU A 144 -13.72 -5.58 -9.16
C GLU A 144 -13.19 -5.07 -10.50
N GLY A 145 -11.92 -4.67 -10.53
CA GLY A 145 -11.31 -4.09 -11.73
C GLY A 145 -10.77 -5.12 -12.71
N THR A 146 -10.30 -4.63 -13.84
CA THR A 146 -9.71 -5.40 -14.92
C THR A 146 -8.19 -5.38 -14.88
N PRO A 147 -7.49 -6.35 -15.52
CA PRO A 147 -6.04 -6.32 -15.68
C PRO A 147 -5.54 -5.01 -16.31
N ALA A 148 -6.26 -4.48 -17.29
CA ALA A 148 -5.91 -3.23 -17.94
C ALA A 148 -5.95 -2.03 -16.99
N GLN A 149 -6.96 -1.97 -16.10
CA GLN A 149 -7.06 -0.92 -15.09
C GLN A 149 -5.92 -1.01 -14.07
N MET A 150 -5.66 -2.19 -13.52
CA MET A 150 -4.57 -2.39 -12.55
C MET A 150 -3.20 -2.08 -13.18
N LEU A 151 -2.95 -2.53 -14.40
CA LEU A 151 -1.70 -2.22 -15.11
C LEU A 151 -1.53 -0.72 -15.33
N ALA A 152 -2.60 -0.02 -15.71
CA ALA A 152 -2.59 1.44 -15.88
C ALA A 152 -2.30 2.13 -14.52
N SER A 153 -2.91 1.67 -13.44
CA SER A 153 -2.66 2.15 -12.07
C SER A 153 -1.21 1.95 -11.64
N LEU A 154 -0.66 0.75 -11.82
CA LEU A 154 0.74 0.44 -11.54
C LEU A 154 1.70 1.26 -12.40
N ASN A 155 1.39 1.48 -13.68
CA ASN A 155 2.19 2.30 -14.59
C ASN A 155 2.18 3.81 -14.22
N ARG A 156 1.20 4.28 -13.45
CA ARG A 156 1.23 5.60 -12.84
C ARG A 156 2.20 5.62 -11.66
N LEU A 157 2.13 4.62 -10.78
CA LEU A 157 3.02 4.50 -9.61
C LEU A 157 4.49 4.34 -10.01
N LYS A 158 4.80 3.63 -11.10
CA LYS A 158 6.16 3.52 -11.66
C LYS A 158 6.83 4.86 -11.97
N LYS A 159 6.06 5.93 -12.16
CA LYS A 159 6.56 7.26 -12.53
C LYS A 159 6.89 8.14 -11.32
N LEU A 160 6.56 7.69 -10.12
CA LEU A 160 6.94 8.41 -8.89
C LEU A 160 8.47 8.43 -8.71
N PRO A 161 9.02 9.40 -7.97
CA PRO A 161 10.45 9.44 -7.67
C PRO A 161 10.96 8.10 -7.12
N ALA A 162 12.17 7.72 -7.52
CA ALA A 162 12.75 6.42 -7.19
C ALA A 162 12.91 6.16 -5.68
N ASP A 163 13.12 7.20 -4.91
CA ASP A 163 13.27 7.20 -3.44
C ASP A 163 11.95 7.30 -2.68
N THR A 164 10.79 7.45 -3.37
CA THR A 164 9.47 7.42 -2.72
C THR A 164 9.31 6.12 -1.95
N GLN A 165 9.05 6.22 -0.65
CA GLN A 165 8.81 5.09 0.22
C GLN A 165 7.39 4.55 0.03
N VAL A 166 7.26 3.24 -0.15
CA VAL A 166 6.01 2.55 -0.46
C VAL A 166 5.49 1.83 0.78
N TYR A 167 4.37 2.31 1.29
CA TYR A 167 3.66 1.81 2.45
C TYR A 167 2.39 1.09 1.98
N CYS A 168 2.49 -0.20 1.68
CA CYS A 168 1.33 -1.05 1.39
C CYS A 168 0.80 -1.69 2.67
N THR A 169 -0.43 -2.24 2.61
CA THR A 169 -1.13 -2.70 3.81
C THR A 169 -0.68 -4.07 4.30
N HIS A 170 -0.21 -4.97 3.42
CA HIS A 170 0.02 -6.37 3.80
C HIS A 170 1.49 -6.78 3.80
N GLU A 171 1.88 -7.61 4.77
CA GLU A 171 3.20 -8.26 4.87
C GLU A 171 3.30 -9.49 3.96
N TYR A 172 3.08 -9.30 2.67
CA TYR A 172 3.16 -10.37 1.66
C TYR A 172 4.53 -10.53 1.02
N THR A 173 5.52 -9.72 1.40
CA THR A 173 6.80 -9.58 0.72
C THR A 173 7.52 -10.91 0.50
N GLY A 174 7.60 -11.75 1.52
CA GLY A 174 8.27 -13.06 1.39
C GLY A 174 7.63 -13.95 0.34
N LYS A 175 6.30 -14.13 0.41
CA LYS A 175 5.54 -14.92 -0.57
C LYS A 175 5.59 -14.33 -1.98
N ASN A 176 5.60 -13.00 -2.10
CA ASN A 176 5.70 -12.33 -3.38
C ASN A 176 7.08 -12.51 -4.02
N ILE A 177 8.15 -12.43 -3.23
CA ILE A 177 9.52 -12.70 -3.71
C ILE A 177 9.65 -14.16 -4.18
N ASP A 178 9.10 -15.13 -3.44
CA ASP A 178 9.13 -16.53 -3.85
C ASP A 178 8.45 -16.72 -5.20
N PHE A 179 7.29 -16.11 -5.41
CA PHE A 179 6.63 -16.10 -6.71
C PHE A 179 7.47 -15.37 -7.78
N ALA A 180 8.00 -14.19 -7.48
CA ALA A 180 8.80 -13.41 -8.45
C ALA A 180 10.03 -14.19 -8.93
N LEU A 181 10.67 -14.97 -8.05
CA LEU A 181 11.80 -15.85 -8.40
C LEU A 181 11.41 -16.99 -9.36
N THR A 182 10.16 -17.40 -9.43
CA THR A 182 9.72 -18.36 -10.46
C THR A 182 9.71 -17.74 -11.86
N LEU A 183 9.59 -16.43 -11.96
CA LEU A 183 9.55 -15.66 -13.21
C LEU A 183 10.93 -15.08 -13.58
N GLU A 184 11.74 -14.73 -12.60
CA GLU A 184 13.09 -14.17 -12.77
C GLU A 184 14.11 -14.91 -11.88
N PRO A 185 14.40 -16.19 -12.15
CA PRO A 185 15.28 -17.01 -11.30
C PRO A 185 16.74 -16.55 -11.27
N GLU A 186 17.15 -15.65 -12.15
CA GLU A 186 18.50 -15.10 -12.22
C GLU A 186 18.57 -13.63 -11.73
N ASN A 187 17.48 -13.07 -11.21
CA ASN A 187 17.45 -11.69 -10.76
C ASN A 187 18.14 -11.54 -9.39
N GLN A 188 19.37 -11.04 -9.39
CA GLN A 188 20.17 -10.87 -8.17
C GLN A 188 19.49 -9.96 -7.14
N ALA A 189 18.79 -8.91 -7.58
CA ALA A 189 18.07 -8.01 -6.66
C ALA A 189 16.97 -8.74 -5.87
N LEU A 190 16.31 -9.73 -6.47
CA LEU A 190 15.34 -10.59 -5.77
C LEU A 190 16.00 -11.48 -4.72
N PHE A 191 17.17 -12.06 -5.02
CA PHE A 191 17.93 -12.86 -4.05
C PHE A 191 18.36 -12.01 -2.86
N ASP A 192 18.94 -10.85 -3.12
CA ASP A 192 19.38 -9.93 -2.07
C ASP A 192 18.19 -9.47 -1.20
N ARG A 193 17.06 -9.14 -1.85
CA ARG A 193 15.82 -8.78 -1.14
C ARG A 193 15.28 -9.93 -0.31
N LYS A 194 15.31 -11.17 -0.83
CA LYS A 194 14.89 -12.37 -0.09
C LYS A 194 15.69 -12.57 1.19
N GLN A 195 17.00 -12.42 1.12
CA GLN A 195 17.88 -12.53 2.29
C GLN A 195 17.57 -11.46 3.33
N ALA A 196 17.44 -10.19 2.90
CA ALA A 196 17.13 -9.08 3.77
C ALA A 196 15.76 -9.27 4.46
N VAL A 197 14.71 -9.62 3.70
CA VAL A 197 13.37 -9.88 4.23
C VAL A 197 13.36 -11.07 5.19
N SER A 198 14.05 -12.16 4.86
CA SER A 198 14.17 -13.32 5.76
C SER A 198 14.79 -12.94 7.10
N GLN A 199 15.82 -12.08 7.10
CA GLN A 199 16.42 -11.61 8.35
C GLN A 199 15.48 -10.70 9.14
N LEU A 200 14.81 -9.74 8.49
CA LEU A 200 13.84 -8.85 9.13
C LEU A 200 12.71 -9.67 9.78
N ARG A 201 12.15 -10.65 9.07
CA ARG A 201 11.05 -11.48 9.60
C ARG A 201 11.49 -12.41 10.73
N LYS A 202 12.72 -12.91 10.73
CA LYS A 202 13.30 -13.63 11.89
C LYS A 202 13.40 -12.74 13.13
N ASP A 203 13.68 -11.46 12.93
CA ASP A 203 13.78 -10.47 14.01
C ASP A 203 12.41 -9.87 14.38
N ASN A 204 11.30 -10.41 13.86
CA ASN A 204 9.93 -9.89 14.01
C ASN A 204 9.78 -8.43 13.55
N LYS A 205 10.59 -7.99 12.59
CA LYS A 205 10.52 -6.65 12.01
C LYS A 205 9.74 -6.66 10.71
N PRO A 206 9.00 -5.58 10.39
CA PRO A 206 8.32 -5.44 9.11
C PRO A 206 9.32 -5.41 7.96
N SER A 207 8.92 -5.93 6.80
CA SER A 207 9.70 -5.78 5.55
C SER A 207 9.39 -4.47 4.81
N LEU A 208 8.43 -3.72 5.31
CA LEU A 208 7.97 -2.44 4.78
C LEU A 208 8.48 -1.26 5.63
N PRO A 209 8.61 -0.05 5.07
CA PRO A 209 8.28 0.31 3.67
C PRO A 209 9.29 -0.28 2.67
N SER A 210 8.83 -0.39 1.41
CA SER A 210 9.68 -0.57 0.24
C SER A 210 10.02 0.80 -0.37
N THR A 211 10.61 0.83 -1.58
CA THR A 211 10.79 2.05 -2.37
C THR A 211 10.43 1.79 -3.83
N ILE A 212 10.07 2.84 -4.58
CA ILE A 212 9.81 2.70 -6.02
C ILE A 212 11.02 2.10 -6.74
N ALA A 213 12.24 2.52 -6.41
CA ALA A 213 13.46 1.94 -6.99
C ALA A 213 13.56 0.43 -6.76
N LEU A 214 13.27 -0.01 -5.53
CA LEU A 214 13.32 -1.43 -5.18
C LEU A 214 12.23 -2.22 -5.91
N GLU A 215 11.02 -1.68 -5.99
CA GLU A 215 9.93 -2.31 -6.73
C GLU A 215 10.23 -2.38 -8.24
N LEU A 216 10.83 -1.35 -8.83
CA LEU A 216 11.26 -1.38 -10.24
C LEU A 216 12.33 -2.46 -10.52
N SER A 217 13.10 -2.87 -9.52
CA SER A 217 14.13 -3.90 -9.66
C SER A 217 13.65 -5.32 -9.34
N THR A 218 12.58 -5.46 -8.55
CA THR A 218 12.18 -6.76 -7.97
C THR A 218 10.73 -7.17 -8.27
N ASN A 219 9.84 -6.21 -8.58
CA ASN A 219 8.41 -6.50 -8.70
C ASN A 219 8.06 -6.95 -10.12
N PRO A 220 7.65 -8.21 -10.36
CA PRO A 220 7.34 -8.71 -11.69
C PRO A 220 6.18 -7.98 -12.36
N PHE A 221 5.24 -7.42 -11.60
CA PHE A 221 4.10 -6.67 -12.12
C PHE A 221 4.47 -5.28 -12.64
N LEU A 222 5.63 -4.74 -12.23
CA LEU A 222 6.21 -3.52 -12.78
C LEU A 222 7.23 -3.81 -13.90
N ARG A 223 7.51 -5.07 -14.19
CA ARG A 223 8.58 -5.56 -15.06
C ARG A 223 8.08 -6.48 -16.18
N CYS A 224 6.82 -6.38 -16.55
CA CYS A 224 6.17 -7.26 -17.54
C CYS A 224 6.85 -7.28 -18.93
N ASN A 225 7.71 -6.30 -19.23
CA ASN A 225 8.50 -6.22 -20.45
C ASN A 225 9.84 -6.98 -20.40
N GLN A 226 10.19 -7.59 -19.27
CA GLN A 226 11.46 -8.34 -19.14
C GLN A 226 11.34 -9.70 -19.82
N SER A 227 12.35 -10.04 -20.64
CA SER A 227 12.36 -11.29 -21.41
C SER A 227 12.31 -12.56 -20.55
N SER A 228 12.84 -12.52 -19.33
CA SER A 228 12.72 -13.62 -18.37
C SER A 228 11.26 -13.83 -17.95
N ILE A 229 10.56 -12.75 -17.59
CA ILE A 229 9.14 -12.81 -17.18
C ILE A 229 8.28 -13.31 -18.33
N ILE A 230 8.46 -12.76 -19.54
CA ILE A 230 7.72 -13.18 -20.75
C ILE A 230 7.90 -14.69 -20.97
N ARG A 231 9.14 -15.17 -20.91
CA ARG A 231 9.48 -16.59 -21.11
C ARG A 231 8.84 -17.50 -20.08
N HIS A 232 8.96 -17.18 -18.79
CA HIS A 232 8.44 -18.02 -17.71
C HIS A 232 6.92 -17.88 -17.51
N ALA A 233 6.32 -16.79 -18.00
CA ALA A 233 4.86 -16.65 -18.07
C ALA A 233 4.25 -17.46 -19.23
N GLU A 234 5.07 -18.01 -20.13
CA GLU A 234 4.63 -18.81 -21.29
C GLU A 234 3.60 -18.09 -22.15
N VAL A 235 3.84 -16.80 -22.46
CA VAL A 235 3.01 -16.01 -23.34
C VAL A 235 3.62 -15.94 -24.73
N THR A 236 2.78 -16.05 -25.75
CA THR A 236 3.19 -15.95 -27.17
C THR A 236 3.21 -14.51 -27.66
N GLU A 237 2.32 -13.67 -27.14
CA GLU A 237 2.25 -12.25 -27.43
C GLU A 237 2.89 -11.48 -26.25
N ALA A 238 3.98 -10.78 -26.51
CA ALA A 238 4.79 -10.13 -25.50
C ALA A 238 4.34 -8.69 -25.18
N ASP A 239 3.08 -8.33 -25.45
CA ASP A 239 2.57 -7.04 -24.98
C ASP A 239 2.40 -7.03 -23.47
N GLU A 240 2.59 -5.85 -22.87
CA GLU A 240 2.64 -5.69 -21.42
C GLU A 240 1.35 -6.14 -20.72
N LEU A 241 0.19 -5.94 -21.32
CA LEU A 241 -1.10 -6.31 -20.75
C LEU A 241 -1.31 -7.83 -20.74
N THR A 242 -0.95 -8.52 -21.81
CA THR A 242 -1.03 -9.98 -21.89
C THR A 242 -0.12 -10.63 -20.85
N VAL A 243 1.13 -10.16 -20.73
CA VAL A 243 2.08 -10.64 -19.71
C VAL A 243 1.55 -10.38 -18.31
N PHE A 244 1.12 -9.15 -18.03
CA PHE A 244 0.54 -8.79 -16.73
C PHE A 244 -0.64 -9.68 -16.37
N THR A 245 -1.57 -9.87 -17.28
CA THR A 245 -2.78 -10.69 -17.07
C THR A 245 -2.40 -12.12 -16.72
N LYS A 246 -1.45 -12.69 -17.45
CA LYS A 246 -0.98 -14.06 -17.23
C LYS A 246 -0.30 -14.22 -15.87
N ILE A 247 0.64 -13.34 -15.51
CA ILE A 247 1.36 -13.45 -14.22
C ILE A 247 0.43 -13.15 -13.04
N ARG A 248 -0.58 -12.26 -13.18
CA ARG A 248 -1.59 -12.04 -12.14
C ARG A 248 -2.43 -13.31 -11.90
N LEU A 249 -2.83 -13.99 -12.98
CA LEU A 249 -3.53 -15.26 -12.89
C LEU A 249 -2.66 -16.33 -12.22
N LEU A 250 -1.41 -16.48 -12.64
CA LEU A 250 -0.46 -17.42 -12.02
C LEU A 250 -0.31 -17.17 -10.52
N ARG A 251 -0.18 -15.90 -10.10
CA ARG A 251 -0.05 -15.53 -8.68
C ARG A 251 -1.31 -15.84 -7.86
N ASN A 252 -2.49 -15.92 -8.48
CA ASN A 252 -3.73 -16.30 -7.78
C ASN A 252 -3.75 -17.78 -7.36
N HIS A 253 -2.94 -18.61 -8.01
CA HIS A 253 -2.85 -20.05 -7.78
C HIS A 253 -1.55 -20.48 -7.09
N TYR A 254 -0.66 -19.54 -6.81
CA TYR A 254 0.60 -19.72 -6.08
C TYR A 254 0.37 -19.59 -4.57
#